data_b6ff352946f24d8525745f83212c7afc
#
_entry.id   b6ff352946f24d8525745f83212c7afc
#
_cell.length_a   1.000
_cell.length_b   1.000
_cell.length_c   1.000
_cell.angle_alpha   90.00
_cell.angle_beta   90.00
_cell.angle_gamma   90.00
#
_symmetry.space_group_name_H-M   'P 1'
#
loop_
_entity.id
_entity.type
_entity.pdbx_description
1 polymer ?
#
loop_
_entity_poly.entity_id
_entity_poly.type
_entity_poly.pdbx_seq_one_letter_code
_entity_poly.pdbx_strand_id
1 'polypeptide(L)'
;MVEGRGVPALGAFAEALRLHGGDPSQIEAIAMDMSTSYIKGASQYFPQASIVFDKFHVMVLAGKALEEVRLQLQREGANLKGAMWSLRGNAWSLSPERQAQRKDLCRQYTQLGRAMSLRETLQDIYANSDRQLAEAELRWWCGWAARSRLWPFRHLAMTVRQYLDGILAYFDTKLTSGAIEAVNGIIQLAKRMARGFRNFVYFRTAAYLRAGQLNLDIPNMS
;
A
#
# COMPACT_ATOMS: atom_id res chain seq x y z
N MET A 1 -8.01 -2.74 -18.57
CA MET A 1 -8.54 -1.68 -17.69
C MET A 1 -10.06 -1.74 -17.71
N VAL A 2 -10.69 -1.79 -16.54
CA VAL A 2 -12.16 -1.87 -16.40
C VAL A 2 -12.66 -0.69 -15.55
N GLU A 3 -13.93 -0.32 -15.76
CA GLU A 3 -14.58 0.75 -15.00
C GLU A 3 -15.23 0.17 -13.74
N GLY A 4 -15.29 0.97 -12.67
CA GLY A 4 -15.96 0.59 -11.43
C GLY A 4 -15.01 0.27 -10.29
N ARG A 5 -15.57 -0.27 -9.21
CA ARG A 5 -14.87 -0.64 -7.97
C ARG A 5 -15.39 -1.96 -7.40
N GLY A 6 -14.54 -2.65 -6.66
CA GLY A 6 -14.88 -3.83 -5.87
C GLY A 6 -15.36 -5.01 -6.71
N VAL A 7 -16.36 -5.75 -6.21
CA VAL A 7 -16.84 -7.00 -6.80
C VAL A 7 -17.20 -6.87 -8.28
N PRO A 8 -18.03 -5.87 -8.72
CA PRO A 8 -18.37 -5.73 -10.13
C PRO A 8 -17.17 -5.47 -11.04
N ALA A 9 -16.19 -4.70 -10.58
CA ALA A 9 -14.99 -4.42 -11.37
C ALA A 9 -14.14 -5.67 -11.57
N LEU A 10 -14.02 -6.55 -10.57
CA LEU A 10 -13.30 -7.81 -10.72
C LEU A 10 -14.05 -8.80 -11.64
N GLY A 11 -15.39 -8.82 -11.61
CA GLY A 11 -16.18 -9.57 -12.58
C GLY A 11 -15.97 -9.08 -14.01
N ALA A 12 -16.05 -7.76 -14.21
CA ALA A 12 -15.78 -7.16 -15.52
C ALA A 12 -14.34 -7.40 -15.99
N PHE A 13 -13.37 -7.46 -15.06
CA PHE A 13 -11.99 -7.79 -15.41
C PHE A 13 -11.85 -9.25 -15.82
N ALA A 14 -12.47 -10.21 -15.11
CA ALA A 14 -12.45 -11.63 -15.47
C ALA A 14 -13.06 -11.86 -16.87
N GLU A 15 -14.16 -11.17 -17.18
CA GLU A 15 -14.80 -11.24 -18.49
C GLU A 15 -13.94 -10.61 -19.59
N ALA A 16 -13.37 -9.43 -19.33
CA ALA A 16 -12.44 -8.79 -20.27
C ALA A 16 -11.21 -9.68 -20.55
N LEU A 17 -10.70 -10.40 -19.54
CA LEU A 17 -9.59 -11.33 -19.70
C LEU A 17 -9.96 -12.47 -20.65
N ARG A 18 -11.15 -13.09 -20.49
CA ARG A 18 -11.64 -14.14 -21.39
C ARG A 18 -11.81 -13.65 -22.82
N LEU A 19 -12.40 -12.47 -23.01
CA LEU A 19 -12.59 -11.86 -24.33
C LEU A 19 -11.26 -11.59 -25.07
N HIS A 20 -10.14 -11.45 -24.34
CA HIS A 20 -8.80 -11.29 -24.92
C HIS A 20 -7.99 -12.60 -24.95
N GLY A 21 -8.65 -13.75 -24.80
CA GLY A 21 -8.03 -15.06 -24.91
C GLY A 21 -7.28 -15.52 -23.64
N GLY A 22 -7.40 -14.79 -22.52
CA GLY A 22 -6.84 -15.21 -21.24
C GLY A 22 -7.82 -16.08 -20.44
N ASP A 23 -7.28 -16.88 -19.54
CA ASP A 23 -8.06 -17.72 -18.64
C ASP A 23 -7.93 -17.22 -17.19
N PRO A 24 -9.03 -16.76 -16.56
CA PRO A 24 -9.01 -16.36 -15.16
C PRO A 24 -8.51 -17.44 -14.20
N SER A 25 -8.67 -18.73 -14.54
CA SER A 25 -8.19 -19.84 -13.71
C SER A 25 -6.67 -19.95 -13.63
N GLN A 26 -5.96 -19.33 -14.56
CA GLN A 26 -4.49 -19.29 -14.58
C GLN A 26 -3.90 -18.15 -13.74
N ILE A 27 -4.74 -17.31 -13.13
CA ILE A 27 -4.28 -16.27 -12.21
C ILE A 27 -3.88 -16.93 -10.89
N GLU A 28 -2.60 -16.96 -10.61
CA GLU A 28 -2.02 -17.59 -9.41
C GLU A 28 -2.04 -16.68 -8.18
N ALA A 29 -1.87 -15.36 -8.39
CA ALA A 29 -1.82 -14.39 -7.31
C ALA A 29 -2.38 -13.02 -7.71
N ILE A 30 -3.00 -12.34 -6.75
CA ILE A 30 -3.55 -10.99 -6.95
C ILE A 30 -3.04 -10.07 -5.84
N ALA A 31 -2.24 -9.06 -6.22
CA ALA A 31 -1.85 -8.00 -5.30
C ALA A 31 -2.96 -6.94 -5.18
N MET A 32 -3.35 -6.62 -3.95
CA MET A 32 -4.39 -5.61 -3.69
C MET A 32 -4.20 -4.93 -2.33
N ASP A 33 -5.03 -3.93 -2.06
CA ASP A 33 -5.19 -3.38 -0.73
C ASP A 33 -6.11 -4.28 0.14
N MET A 34 -6.18 -4.01 1.44
CA MET A 34 -7.02 -4.76 2.39
C MET A 34 -8.50 -4.32 2.33
N SER A 35 -9.02 -4.02 1.14
CA SER A 35 -10.42 -3.66 0.93
C SER A 35 -11.30 -4.90 0.90
N THR A 36 -12.28 -4.99 1.81
CA THR A 36 -13.22 -6.11 1.90
C THR A 36 -13.97 -6.36 0.61
N SER A 37 -14.29 -5.30 -0.15
CA SER A 37 -14.99 -5.40 -1.43
C SER A 37 -14.12 -6.05 -2.52
N TYR A 38 -12.82 -5.71 -2.58
CA TYR A 38 -11.89 -6.34 -3.52
C TYR A 38 -11.57 -7.77 -3.12
N ILE A 39 -11.39 -8.04 -1.82
CA ILE A 39 -11.17 -9.40 -1.30
C ILE A 39 -12.35 -10.30 -1.68
N LYS A 40 -13.59 -9.85 -1.45
CA LYS A 40 -14.80 -10.60 -1.83
C LYS A 40 -14.84 -10.87 -3.33
N GLY A 41 -14.53 -9.88 -4.15
CA GLY A 41 -14.51 -10.04 -5.60
C GLY A 41 -13.40 -10.99 -6.08
N ALA A 42 -12.21 -10.92 -5.50
CA ALA A 42 -11.12 -11.85 -5.81
C ALA A 42 -11.49 -13.29 -5.46
N SER A 43 -12.01 -13.54 -4.27
CA SER A 43 -12.47 -14.87 -3.86
C SER A 43 -13.61 -15.42 -4.73
N GLN A 44 -14.44 -14.54 -5.30
CA GLN A 44 -15.55 -14.95 -6.15
C GLN A 44 -15.13 -15.30 -7.58
N TYR A 45 -14.27 -14.49 -8.19
CA TYR A 45 -13.93 -14.60 -9.61
C TYR A 45 -12.56 -15.26 -9.87
N PHE A 46 -11.72 -15.37 -8.86
CA PHE A 46 -10.38 -15.96 -8.90
C PHE A 46 -10.13 -16.82 -7.66
N PRO A 47 -10.97 -17.83 -7.39
CA PRO A 47 -10.94 -18.58 -6.13
C PRO A 47 -9.63 -19.34 -5.90
N GLN A 48 -8.89 -19.66 -6.95
CA GLN A 48 -7.59 -20.33 -6.90
C GLN A 48 -6.42 -19.35 -6.63
N ALA A 49 -6.64 -18.04 -6.85
CA ALA A 49 -5.58 -17.06 -6.74
C ALA A 49 -5.25 -16.73 -5.28
N SER A 50 -3.98 -16.71 -4.94
CA SER A 50 -3.50 -16.24 -3.65
C SER A 50 -3.67 -14.72 -3.55
N ILE A 51 -4.33 -14.25 -2.49
CA ILE A 51 -4.47 -12.81 -2.23
C ILE A 51 -3.21 -12.34 -1.52
N VAL A 52 -2.54 -11.36 -2.11
CA VAL A 52 -1.31 -10.76 -1.58
C VAL A 52 -1.59 -9.31 -1.18
N PHE A 53 -1.38 -8.99 0.10
CA PHE A 53 -1.46 -7.60 0.54
C PHE A 53 -0.11 -6.92 0.45
N ASP A 54 -0.05 -5.88 -0.38
CA ASP A 54 1.17 -5.13 -0.61
C ASP A 54 1.68 -4.47 0.69
N LYS A 55 2.98 -4.66 0.93
CA LYS A 55 3.69 -4.04 2.07
C LYS A 55 3.49 -2.52 2.14
N PHE A 56 3.39 -1.86 0.98
CA PHE A 56 3.20 -0.41 0.92
C PHE A 56 1.92 0.01 1.63
N HIS A 57 0.81 -0.71 1.43
CA HIS A 57 -0.46 -0.40 2.08
C HIS A 57 -0.40 -0.60 3.60
N VAL A 58 0.29 -1.63 4.08
CA VAL A 58 0.50 -1.84 5.52
C VAL A 58 1.34 -0.70 6.11
N MET A 59 2.40 -0.28 5.41
CA MET A 59 3.24 0.84 5.84
C MET A 59 2.51 2.20 5.81
N VAL A 60 1.58 2.39 4.87
CA VAL A 60 0.68 3.57 4.85
C VAL A 60 -0.21 3.58 6.10
N LEU A 61 -0.77 2.43 6.51
CA LEU A 61 -1.56 2.33 7.74
C LEU A 61 -0.70 2.63 8.99
N ALA A 62 0.53 2.12 9.04
CA ALA A 62 1.46 2.43 10.13
C ALA A 62 1.83 3.92 10.19
N GLY A 63 2.01 4.56 9.04
CA GLY A 63 2.21 6.00 8.94
C GLY A 63 1.01 6.81 9.42
N LYS A 64 -0.21 6.38 9.09
CA LYS A 64 -1.46 7.00 9.59
C LYS A 64 -1.58 6.85 11.11
N ALA A 65 -1.29 5.65 11.64
CA ALA A 65 -1.32 5.40 13.08
C ALA A 65 -0.33 6.31 13.85
N LEU A 66 0.88 6.50 13.32
CA LEU A 66 1.87 7.42 13.88
C LEU A 66 1.36 8.87 13.85
N GLU A 67 0.76 9.29 12.74
CA GLU A 67 0.20 10.63 12.59
C GLU A 67 -0.97 10.88 13.56
N GLU A 68 -1.83 9.91 13.78
CA GLU A 68 -2.92 10.00 14.77
C GLU A 68 -2.38 10.18 16.19
N VAL A 69 -1.31 9.45 16.57
CA VAL A 69 -0.64 9.63 17.87
C VAL A 69 -0.07 11.05 17.98
N ARG A 70 0.59 11.55 16.92
CA ARG A 70 1.12 12.92 16.89
C ARG A 70 0.01 13.96 17.07
N LEU A 71 -1.08 13.82 16.34
CA LEU A 71 -2.23 14.73 16.42
C LEU A 71 -2.91 14.69 17.79
N GLN A 72 -3.00 13.52 18.41
CA GLN A 72 -3.52 13.38 19.76
C GLN A 72 -2.66 14.15 20.76
N LEU A 73 -1.34 13.93 20.76
CA LEU A 73 -0.42 14.65 21.61
C LEU A 73 -0.48 16.17 21.40
N GLN A 74 -0.64 16.61 20.17
CA GLN A 74 -0.78 18.05 19.86
C GLN A 74 -2.06 18.64 20.45
N ARG A 75 -3.17 17.88 20.46
CA ARG A 75 -4.42 18.29 21.14
C ARG A 75 -4.28 18.35 22.65
N GLU A 76 -3.42 17.51 23.22
CA GLU A 76 -3.07 17.48 24.63
C GLU A 76 -2.05 18.58 25.02
N GLY A 77 -1.68 19.48 24.10
CA GLY A 77 -0.82 20.63 24.36
C GLY A 77 0.65 20.43 23.98
N ALA A 78 1.03 19.29 23.38
CA ALA A 78 2.40 19.10 22.92
C ALA A 78 2.76 20.03 21.74
N ASN A 79 3.94 20.66 21.81
CA ASN A 79 4.42 21.48 20.70
C ASN A 79 5.04 20.63 19.59
N LEU A 80 4.18 20.12 18.70
CA LEU A 80 4.54 19.26 17.57
C LEU A 80 4.32 19.94 16.20
N LYS A 81 4.26 21.28 16.19
CA LYS A 81 4.14 22.06 14.94
C LYS A 81 5.38 21.82 14.07
N GLY A 82 5.16 21.42 12.80
CA GLY A 82 6.25 21.09 11.86
C GLY A 82 6.90 19.72 12.05
N ALA A 83 6.64 19.02 13.16
CA ALA A 83 7.24 17.70 13.46
C ALA A 83 6.93 16.62 12.41
N MET A 84 5.84 16.76 11.67
CA MET A 84 5.41 15.78 10.65
C MET A 84 6.53 15.44 9.66
N TRP A 85 7.31 16.44 9.22
CA TRP A 85 8.39 16.25 8.24
C TRP A 85 9.58 15.45 8.79
N SER A 86 9.82 15.53 10.10
CA SER A 86 10.87 14.76 10.78
C SER A 86 10.42 13.36 11.16
N LEU A 87 9.11 13.13 11.29
CA LEU A 87 8.52 11.83 11.61
C LEU A 87 8.18 10.99 10.38
N ARG A 88 7.97 11.63 9.21
CA ARG A 88 7.74 10.94 7.94
C ARG A 88 9.03 10.37 7.36
N GLY A 89 8.86 9.32 6.58
CA GLY A 89 9.97 8.70 5.86
C GLY A 89 10.87 7.83 6.75
N ASN A 90 11.93 7.37 6.14
CA ASN A 90 12.92 6.50 6.79
C ASN A 90 14.03 7.36 7.41
N ALA A 91 14.63 6.88 8.50
CA ALA A 91 15.69 7.61 9.20
C ALA A 91 16.84 8.01 8.25
N TRP A 92 17.24 7.11 7.36
CA TRP A 92 18.34 7.33 6.41
C TRP A 92 18.04 8.33 5.30
N SER A 93 16.77 8.66 5.04
CA SER A 93 16.36 9.65 4.03
C SER A 93 16.21 11.06 4.58
N LEU A 94 16.37 11.23 5.88
CA LEU A 94 16.25 12.54 6.54
C LEU A 94 17.61 13.24 6.61
N SER A 95 17.59 14.60 6.54
CA SER A 95 18.76 15.39 6.84
C SER A 95 19.19 15.20 8.31
N PRO A 96 20.47 15.43 8.65
CA PRO A 96 20.98 15.31 10.03
C PRO A 96 20.16 16.12 11.06
N GLU A 97 19.72 17.32 10.69
CA GLU A 97 18.92 18.20 11.56
C GLU A 97 17.55 17.56 11.84
N ARG A 98 16.90 16.96 10.83
CA ARG A 98 15.62 16.28 11.00
C ARG A 98 15.74 14.98 11.78
N GLN A 99 16.87 14.26 11.64
CA GLN A 99 17.18 13.10 12.48
C GLN A 99 17.34 13.49 13.95
N ALA A 100 18.08 14.55 14.21
CA ALA A 100 18.24 15.09 15.57
C ALA A 100 16.90 15.52 16.16
N GLN A 101 16.10 16.29 15.39
CA GLN A 101 14.76 16.70 15.80
C GLN A 101 13.85 15.50 16.10
N ARG A 102 13.85 14.46 15.24
CA ARG A 102 13.10 13.22 15.49
C ARG A 102 13.50 12.58 16.82
N LYS A 103 14.80 12.46 17.07
CA LYS A 103 15.35 11.85 18.28
C LYS A 103 14.91 12.62 19.53
N ASP A 104 14.97 13.94 19.48
CA ASP A 104 14.59 14.81 20.60
C ASP A 104 13.08 14.73 20.87
N LEU A 105 12.25 14.78 19.82
CA LEU A 105 10.80 14.63 19.95
C LEU A 105 10.42 13.27 20.54
N CYS A 106 11.06 12.18 20.10
CA CYS A 106 10.82 10.84 20.61
C CYS A 106 11.27 10.68 22.08
N ARG A 107 12.30 11.42 22.53
CA ARG A 107 12.72 11.47 23.93
C ARG A 107 11.74 12.27 24.79
N GLN A 108 11.34 13.44 24.29
CA GLN A 108 10.43 14.33 25.00
C GLN A 108 9.02 13.75 25.15
N TYR A 109 8.52 13.09 24.09
CA TYR A 109 7.18 12.49 24.06
C TYR A 109 7.28 10.98 23.94
N THR A 110 7.25 10.27 25.08
CA THR A 110 7.45 8.81 25.12
C THR A 110 6.41 8.02 24.32
N GLN A 111 5.19 8.53 24.19
CA GLN A 111 4.16 7.93 23.32
C GLN A 111 4.56 8.02 21.85
N LEU A 112 5.12 9.15 21.44
CA LEU A 112 5.61 9.35 20.06
C LEU A 112 6.80 8.45 19.77
N GLY A 113 7.75 8.34 20.71
CA GLY A 113 8.89 7.43 20.60
C GLY A 113 8.44 5.98 20.44
N ARG A 114 7.47 5.53 21.25
CA ARG A 114 6.90 4.19 21.15
C ARG A 114 6.19 3.96 19.81
N ALA A 115 5.42 4.94 19.33
CA ALA A 115 4.75 4.87 18.04
C ALA A 115 5.75 4.77 16.90
N MET A 116 6.85 5.52 17.00
CA MET A 116 7.93 5.48 16.01
C MET A 116 8.62 4.13 15.98
N SER A 117 8.98 3.57 17.15
CA SER A 117 9.57 2.24 17.25
C SER A 117 8.66 1.16 16.68
N LEU A 118 7.36 1.21 16.96
CA LEU A 118 6.38 0.27 16.39
C LEU A 118 6.35 0.36 14.86
N ARG A 119 6.38 1.55 14.28
CA ARG A 119 6.39 1.73 12.82
C ARG A 119 7.69 1.22 12.20
N GLU A 120 8.85 1.57 12.80
CA GLU A 120 10.16 1.17 12.28
C GLU A 120 10.35 -0.34 12.37
N THR A 121 10.01 -0.97 13.49
CA THR A 121 10.06 -2.43 13.62
C THR A 121 9.18 -3.14 12.59
N LEU A 122 7.97 -2.63 12.33
CA LEU A 122 7.11 -3.21 11.28
C LEU A 122 7.76 -3.09 9.89
N GLN A 123 8.48 -1.99 9.62
CA GLN A 123 9.23 -1.81 8.39
C GLN A 123 10.40 -2.80 8.28
N ASP A 124 11.12 -3.04 9.39
CA ASP A 124 12.27 -3.95 9.44
C ASP A 124 11.82 -5.41 9.20
N ILE A 125 10.65 -5.81 9.71
CA ILE A 125 10.05 -7.11 9.42
C ILE A 125 9.89 -7.33 7.91
N TYR A 126 9.47 -6.32 7.17
CA TYR A 126 9.36 -6.40 5.71
C TYR A 126 10.70 -6.43 4.95
N ALA A 127 11.81 -6.19 5.61
CA ALA A 127 13.14 -6.38 5.03
C ALA A 127 13.60 -7.85 5.05
N ASN A 128 12.97 -8.71 5.86
CA ASN A 128 13.25 -10.14 5.89
C ASN A 128 12.90 -10.81 4.56
N SER A 129 13.68 -11.82 4.21
CA SER A 129 13.38 -12.70 3.06
C SER A 129 12.66 -14.00 3.47
N ASP A 130 12.79 -14.40 4.73
CA ASP A 130 12.22 -15.62 5.28
C ASP A 130 10.79 -15.39 5.78
N ARG A 131 9.85 -16.18 5.23
CA ARG A 131 8.44 -16.12 5.60
C ARG A 131 8.19 -16.58 7.05
N GLN A 132 8.85 -17.63 7.50
CA GLN A 132 8.62 -18.16 8.85
C GLN A 132 9.10 -17.19 9.92
N LEU A 133 10.27 -16.58 9.69
CA LEU A 133 10.79 -15.54 10.56
C LEU A 133 9.85 -14.32 10.56
N ALA A 134 9.42 -13.86 9.38
CA ALA A 134 8.48 -12.74 9.25
C ALA A 134 7.16 -13.01 9.97
N GLU A 135 6.63 -14.24 9.91
CA GLU A 135 5.41 -14.62 10.64
C GLU A 135 5.61 -14.52 12.16
N ALA A 136 6.69 -15.10 12.68
CA ALA A 136 7.00 -15.05 14.12
C ALA A 136 7.13 -13.59 14.59
N GLU A 137 7.86 -12.77 13.84
CA GLU A 137 8.06 -11.35 14.15
C GLU A 137 6.78 -10.53 14.05
N LEU A 138 5.92 -10.77 13.03
CA LEU A 138 4.61 -10.10 12.91
C LEU A 138 3.69 -10.46 14.08
N ARG A 139 3.65 -11.73 14.50
CA ARG A 139 2.87 -12.16 15.67
C ARG A 139 3.37 -11.50 16.96
N TRP A 140 4.68 -11.47 17.15
CA TRP A 140 5.30 -10.78 18.28
C TRP A 140 5.00 -9.28 18.24
N TRP A 141 5.18 -8.62 17.08
CA TRP A 141 4.88 -7.20 16.88
C TRP A 141 3.41 -6.89 17.21
N CYS A 142 2.48 -7.71 16.74
CA CYS A 142 1.05 -7.56 17.07
C CYS A 142 0.79 -7.64 18.57
N GLY A 143 1.49 -8.52 19.29
CA GLY A 143 1.43 -8.61 20.75
C GLY A 143 1.96 -7.36 21.43
N TRP A 144 3.06 -6.80 20.95
CA TRP A 144 3.63 -5.56 21.45
C TRP A 144 2.72 -4.36 21.17
N ALA A 145 2.26 -4.19 19.95
CA ALA A 145 1.36 -3.10 19.55
C ALA A 145 0.04 -3.14 20.35
N ALA A 146 -0.54 -4.32 20.60
CA ALA A 146 -1.74 -4.48 21.40
C ALA A 146 -1.57 -3.99 22.85
N ARG A 147 -0.38 -4.13 23.44
CA ARG A 147 -0.03 -3.69 24.79
C ARG A 147 0.53 -2.27 24.87
N SER A 148 0.70 -1.59 23.72
CA SER A 148 1.38 -0.28 23.67
C SER A 148 0.62 0.88 24.32
N ARG A 149 -0.66 0.72 24.61
CA ARG A 149 -1.60 1.80 25.03
C ARG A 149 -1.79 2.91 23.98
N LEU A 150 -1.37 2.68 22.74
CA LEU A 150 -1.57 3.58 21.61
C LEU A 150 -2.73 3.03 20.77
N TRP A 151 -3.90 3.65 20.89
CA TRP A 151 -5.11 3.17 20.21
C TRP A 151 -4.92 2.93 18.70
N PRO A 152 -4.29 3.86 17.94
CA PRO A 152 -4.11 3.65 16.50
C PRO A 152 -3.27 2.40 16.18
N PHE A 153 -2.24 2.10 16.96
CA PHE A 153 -1.41 0.90 16.78
C PHE A 153 -2.09 -0.38 17.27
N ARG A 154 -2.95 -0.29 18.28
CA ARG A 154 -3.80 -1.44 18.69
C ARG A 154 -4.74 -1.82 17.56
N HIS A 155 -5.37 -0.83 16.92
CA HIS A 155 -6.24 -1.05 15.77
C HIS A 155 -5.47 -1.63 14.58
N LEU A 156 -4.29 -1.09 14.27
CA LEU A 156 -3.41 -1.64 13.23
C LEU A 156 -3.02 -3.11 13.51
N ALA A 157 -2.72 -3.45 14.77
CA ALA A 157 -2.40 -4.84 15.14
C ALA A 157 -3.59 -5.80 14.91
N MET A 158 -4.82 -5.33 15.13
CA MET A 158 -6.04 -6.11 14.81
C MET A 158 -6.14 -6.33 13.30
N THR A 159 -5.92 -5.28 12.50
CA THR A 159 -5.93 -5.37 11.04
C THR A 159 -4.85 -6.33 10.52
N VAL A 160 -3.62 -6.23 11.04
CA VAL A 160 -2.51 -7.14 10.65
C VAL A 160 -2.85 -8.59 11.00
N ARG A 161 -3.43 -8.86 12.17
CA ARG A 161 -3.88 -10.21 12.55
C ARG A 161 -4.99 -10.74 11.66
N GLN A 162 -5.96 -9.90 11.33
CA GLN A 162 -7.09 -10.27 10.47
C GLN A 162 -6.64 -10.67 9.06
N TYR A 163 -5.62 -10.01 8.55
CA TYR A 163 -5.14 -10.18 7.18
C TYR A 163 -3.77 -10.83 7.09
N LEU A 164 -3.39 -11.57 8.15
CA LEU A 164 -2.03 -12.11 8.30
C LEU A 164 -1.61 -12.99 7.11
N ASP A 165 -2.49 -13.88 6.65
CA ASP A 165 -2.17 -14.82 5.56
C ASP A 165 -1.84 -14.09 4.26
N GLY A 166 -2.63 -13.09 3.89
CA GLY A 166 -2.37 -12.29 2.70
C GLY A 166 -1.14 -11.36 2.84
N ILE A 167 -0.82 -10.93 4.08
CA ILE A 167 0.42 -10.20 4.37
C ILE A 167 1.62 -11.14 4.22
N LEU A 168 1.52 -12.39 4.71
CA LEU A 168 2.57 -13.39 4.60
C LEU A 168 2.78 -13.88 3.17
N ALA A 169 1.72 -13.91 2.34
CA ALA A 169 1.82 -14.23 0.92
C ALA A 169 2.76 -13.27 0.16
N TYR A 170 2.97 -12.04 0.65
CA TYR A 170 3.99 -11.13 0.11
C TYR A 170 5.41 -11.72 0.24
N PHE A 171 5.72 -12.42 1.34
CA PHE A 171 7.06 -12.98 1.55
C PHE A 171 7.34 -14.17 0.63
N ASP A 172 6.31 -14.89 0.22
CA ASP A 172 6.42 -16.00 -0.74
C ASP A 172 6.58 -15.48 -2.18
N THR A 173 5.75 -14.52 -2.56
CA THR A 173 5.62 -14.09 -3.96
C THR A 173 6.50 -12.89 -4.31
N LYS A 174 6.87 -12.07 -3.32
CA LYS A 174 7.47 -10.73 -3.47
C LYS A 174 6.66 -9.81 -4.41
N LEU A 175 5.39 -10.13 -4.61
CA LEU A 175 4.49 -9.36 -5.47
C LEU A 175 4.19 -8.01 -4.82
N THR A 176 4.49 -6.94 -5.53
CA THR A 176 4.22 -5.57 -5.08
C THR A 176 3.38 -4.83 -6.09
N SER A 177 2.68 -3.80 -5.65
CA SER A 177 1.97 -2.88 -6.55
C SER A 177 2.91 -1.92 -7.31
N GLY A 178 4.23 -2.00 -7.09
CA GLY A 178 5.20 -1.04 -7.65
C GLY A 178 5.12 -0.88 -9.17
N ALA A 179 4.97 -1.97 -9.93
CA ALA A 179 4.76 -1.89 -11.37
C ALA A 179 3.42 -1.21 -11.72
N ILE A 180 2.37 -1.51 -10.95
CA ILE A 180 1.05 -0.89 -11.11
C ILE A 180 1.10 0.59 -10.74
N GLU A 181 1.86 0.96 -9.71
CA GLU A 181 2.06 2.36 -9.32
C GLU A 181 2.79 3.16 -10.40
N ALA A 182 3.81 2.58 -11.04
CA ALA A 182 4.49 3.20 -12.18
C ALA A 182 3.52 3.42 -13.35
N VAL A 183 2.73 2.41 -13.72
CA VAL A 183 1.69 2.52 -14.74
C VAL A 183 0.63 3.56 -14.34
N ASN A 184 0.17 3.54 -13.09
CA ASN A 184 -0.77 4.53 -12.59
C ASN A 184 -0.19 5.95 -12.64
N GLY A 185 1.10 6.13 -12.37
CA GLY A 185 1.81 7.40 -12.53
C GLY A 185 1.71 7.93 -13.97
N ILE A 186 1.97 7.07 -14.95
CA ILE A 186 1.86 7.40 -16.38
C ILE A 186 0.40 7.78 -16.73
N ILE A 187 -0.56 7.01 -16.25
CA ILE A 187 -2.00 7.25 -16.49
C ILE A 187 -2.45 8.57 -15.85
N GLN A 188 -2.01 8.87 -14.62
CA GLN A 188 -2.34 10.14 -13.96
C GLN A 188 -1.67 11.33 -14.65
N LEU A 189 -0.47 11.16 -15.18
CA LEU A 189 0.18 12.18 -16.01
C LEU A 189 -0.64 12.45 -17.27
N ALA A 190 -1.06 11.41 -17.98
CA ALA A 190 -1.92 11.51 -19.16
C ALA A 190 -3.23 12.26 -18.84
N LYS A 191 -3.86 11.93 -17.70
CA LYS A 191 -5.08 12.60 -17.24
C LYS A 191 -4.86 14.10 -16.97
N ARG A 192 -3.74 14.46 -16.33
CA ARG A 192 -3.39 15.87 -16.07
C ARG A 192 -3.11 16.65 -17.35
N MET A 193 -2.34 16.07 -18.28
CA MET A 193 -2.03 16.71 -19.58
C MET A 193 -3.28 16.96 -20.42
N ALA A 194 -4.25 16.04 -20.40
CA ALA A 194 -5.52 16.16 -21.10
C ALA A 194 -6.55 17.06 -20.35
N ARG A 195 -6.19 17.61 -19.19
CA ARG A 195 -7.11 18.33 -18.29
C ARG A 195 -8.38 17.53 -17.95
N GLY A 196 -8.25 16.19 -17.93
CA GLY A 196 -9.32 15.22 -17.75
C GLY A 196 -9.81 14.60 -19.06
N PHE A 197 -10.69 13.61 -18.94
CA PHE A 197 -11.33 12.94 -20.07
C PHE A 197 -12.85 13.01 -19.92
N ARG A 198 -13.56 13.26 -21.01
CA ARG A 198 -15.02 13.37 -21.00
C ARG A 198 -15.72 12.03 -20.78
N ASN A 199 -15.09 10.93 -21.21
CA ASN A 199 -15.62 9.60 -20.99
C ASN A 199 -14.50 8.57 -20.73
N PHE A 200 -14.89 7.42 -20.21
CA PHE A 200 -13.97 6.35 -19.84
C PHE A 200 -13.28 5.72 -21.06
N VAL A 201 -13.94 5.64 -22.21
CA VAL A 201 -13.36 5.02 -23.42
C VAL A 201 -12.11 5.77 -23.86
N TYR A 202 -12.19 7.09 -23.98
CA TYR A 202 -11.02 7.91 -24.35
C TYR A 202 -9.92 7.84 -23.30
N PHE A 203 -10.28 7.80 -22.02
CA PHE A 203 -9.31 7.61 -20.95
C PHE A 203 -8.60 6.27 -21.05
N ARG A 204 -9.35 5.19 -21.25
CA ARG A 204 -8.80 3.83 -21.43
C ARG A 204 -7.88 3.74 -22.63
N THR A 205 -8.27 4.30 -23.78
CA THR A 205 -7.45 4.33 -24.98
C THR A 205 -6.14 5.08 -24.74
N ALA A 206 -6.17 6.26 -24.14
CA ALA A 206 -4.99 7.03 -23.80
C ALA A 206 -4.08 6.30 -22.82
N ALA A 207 -4.66 5.57 -21.83
CA ALA A 207 -3.91 4.75 -20.90
C ALA A 207 -3.17 3.61 -21.60
N TYR A 208 -3.82 2.87 -22.50
CA TYR A 208 -3.20 1.79 -23.25
C TYR A 208 -2.12 2.30 -24.23
N LEU A 209 -2.34 3.41 -24.91
CA LEU A 209 -1.33 4.00 -25.81
C LEU A 209 -0.06 4.43 -25.05
N ARG A 210 -0.20 4.96 -23.83
CA ARG A 210 0.95 5.46 -23.07
C ARG A 210 1.64 4.41 -22.23
N ALA A 211 0.88 3.47 -21.65
CA ALA A 211 1.42 2.46 -20.73
C ALA A 211 1.71 1.12 -21.43
N GLY A 212 1.13 0.89 -22.62
CA GLY A 212 1.21 -0.37 -23.35
C GLY A 212 2.50 -0.58 -24.15
N GLN A 213 3.43 0.37 -24.17
CA GLN A 213 4.68 0.30 -24.95
C GLN A 213 4.43 -0.16 -26.41
N LEU A 214 3.33 0.30 -27.00
CA LEU A 214 2.96 -0.08 -28.36
C LEU A 214 3.98 0.48 -29.35
N ASN A 215 4.59 -0.40 -30.14
CA ASN A 215 5.40 -0.02 -31.28
C ASN A 215 4.44 0.40 -32.40
N LEU A 216 4.15 1.69 -32.49
CA LEU A 216 3.32 2.24 -33.56
C LEU A 216 4.22 2.63 -34.69
N ASP A 217 4.28 1.82 -35.76
CA ASP A 217 4.79 2.24 -37.04
C ASP A 217 3.86 3.33 -37.59
N ILE A 218 4.16 4.58 -37.28
CA ILE A 218 3.46 5.73 -37.84
C ILE A 218 4.06 5.94 -39.24
N PRO A 219 3.29 5.78 -40.34
CA PRO A 219 3.77 6.10 -41.67
C PRO A 219 4.22 7.57 -41.67
N ASN A 220 5.44 7.82 -42.15
CA ASN A 220 5.90 9.19 -42.37
C ASN A 220 4.90 9.87 -43.29
N MET A 221 4.12 10.79 -42.77
CA MET A 221 3.33 11.73 -43.55
C MET A 221 4.32 12.79 -44.06
N SER A 222 4.92 12.51 -45.22
CA SER A 222 5.64 13.48 -46.04
C SER A 222 4.66 14.35 -46.79
#